data_390922cbfc500248d08cc55bb5b831bc
#
_entry.id   390922cbfc500248d08cc55bb5b831bc
#
_cell.length_a   1.000
_cell.length_b   1.000
_cell.length_c   1.000
_cell.angle_alpha   90.00
_cell.angle_beta   90.00
_cell.angle_gamma   90.00
#
_symmetry.space_group_name_H-M   'P 1'
#
loop_
_entity.id
_entity.type
_entity.pdbx_description
1 polymer ?
#
loop_
_entity_poly.entity_id
_entity_poly.type
_entity_poly.pdbx_seq_one_letter_code
_entity_poly.pdbx_strand_id
1 'polypeptide(L)'
;LFISGMQSLNIDTKDISLADAQSDFSSYKWKKEDALARKSYVVLVHDAALVSKVYSKLVEIDAEDAYILKTSHSKIEEYRKQVKINAMMATKDKAGYLLSSIGDEVGSPILVQERETSDSPYTISQRSLSSNVAFEAYNLNASDIGFKKIKLRYEIFAQFEIK
;
A
#
# COMPACT_ATOMS: atom_id res chain seq x y z
N LEU A 1 -0.77 8.32 -26.13
CA LEU A 1 -1.66 7.15 -26.05
C LEU A 1 -1.98 6.82 -24.60
N PHE A 2 -0.97 6.51 -23.71
CA PHE A 2 -1.20 6.14 -22.31
C PHE A 2 -1.97 7.20 -21.51
N ILE A 3 -1.47 8.45 -21.46
CA ILE A 3 -2.11 9.53 -20.67
C ILE A 3 -3.55 9.77 -21.15
N SER A 4 -3.79 9.83 -22.46
CA SER A 4 -5.15 10.00 -23.00
C SER A 4 -6.06 8.80 -22.68
N GLY A 5 -5.50 7.59 -22.63
CA GLY A 5 -6.21 6.40 -22.19
C GLY A 5 -6.66 6.49 -20.72
N MET A 6 -5.80 6.97 -19.82
CA MET A 6 -6.14 7.17 -18.41
C MET A 6 -7.16 8.31 -18.23
N GLN A 7 -7.01 9.41 -18.97
CA GLN A 7 -7.97 10.52 -18.95
C GLN A 7 -9.37 10.11 -19.43
N SER A 8 -9.49 9.19 -20.39
CA SER A 8 -10.80 8.66 -20.81
C SER A 8 -11.54 7.91 -19.72
N LEU A 9 -10.84 7.48 -18.66
CA LEU A 9 -11.39 6.87 -17.45
C LEU A 9 -11.63 7.90 -16.32
N ASN A 10 -11.54 9.20 -16.61
CA ASN A 10 -11.63 10.29 -15.64
C ASN A 10 -10.51 10.27 -14.57
N ILE A 11 -9.35 9.71 -14.89
CA ILE A 11 -8.17 9.82 -14.03
C ILE A 11 -7.48 11.15 -14.32
N ASP A 12 -7.31 11.96 -13.27
CA ASP A 12 -6.67 13.26 -13.37
C ASP A 12 -5.17 13.12 -13.68
N THR A 13 -4.61 14.03 -14.44
CA THR A 13 -3.16 14.05 -14.76
C THR A 13 -2.29 14.18 -13.51
N LYS A 14 -2.79 14.83 -12.45
CA LYS A 14 -2.08 14.90 -11.15
C LYS A 14 -1.90 13.54 -10.47
N ASP A 15 -2.77 12.57 -10.78
CA ASP A 15 -2.73 11.21 -10.27
C ASP A 15 -1.86 10.27 -11.13
N ILE A 16 -1.22 10.82 -12.17
CA ILE A 16 -0.30 10.10 -13.06
C ILE A 16 1.10 10.69 -12.89
N SER A 17 2.05 9.87 -12.49
CA SER A 17 3.45 10.26 -12.36
C SER A 17 4.36 9.35 -13.18
N LEU A 18 5.40 9.93 -13.78
CA LEU A 18 6.46 9.17 -14.45
C LEU A 18 7.39 8.61 -13.37
N ALA A 19 7.48 7.28 -13.28
CA ALA A 19 8.37 6.60 -12.34
C ALA A 19 9.78 6.42 -12.90
N ASP A 20 9.88 6.04 -14.17
CA ASP A 20 11.15 5.83 -14.85
C ASP A 20 11.02 6.01 -16.37
N ALA A 21 12.12 6.39 -17.02
CA ALA A 21 12.21 6.50 -18.45
C ALA A 21 13.59 6.01 -18.92
N GLN A 22 13.62 4.92 -19.64
CA GLN A 22 14.83 4.33 -20.20
C GLN A 22 14.73 4.31 -21.73
N SER A 23 15.86 4.57 -22.39
CA SER A 23 15.98 4.42 -23.83
C SER A 23 17.21 3.58 -24.13
N ASP A 24 17.02 2.39 -24.70
CA ASP A 24 18.09 1.54 -25.17
C ASP A 24 18.41 1.87 -26.63
N PHE A 25 19.60 2.41 -26.84
CA PHE A 25 20.20 2.56 -28.17
C PHE A 25 21.15 1.39 -28.42
N SER A 26 20.65 0.25 -28.85
CA SER A 26 21.52 -0.81 -29.31
C SER A 26 22.01 -0.48 -30.73
N SER A 27 23.22 0.04 -30.82
CA SER A 27 23.92 0.32 -32.07
C SER A 27 24.46 -0.98 -32.66
N TYR A 28 23.63 -1.76 -33.36
CA TYR A 28 24.12 -2.82 -34.22
C TYR A 28 24.33 -2.28 -35.64
N LYS A 29 25.56 -2.31 -36.13
CA LYS A 29 26.05 -1.65 -37.33
C LYS A 29 25.36 -2.02 -38.66
N TRP A 30 24.36 -2.91 -38.68
CA TRP A 30 23.80 -3.46 -39.93
C TRP A 30 22.27 -3.51 -40.01
N LYS A 31 21.53 -3.08 -38.99
CA LYS A 31 20.07 -2.86 -39.07
C LYS A 31 19.71 -1.55 -38.37
N LYS A 32 18.91 -0.70 -39.02
CA LYS A 32 18.18 0.37 -38.36
C LYS A 32 17.14 -0.34 -37.43
N GLU A 33 17.54 -0.65 -36.23
CA GLU A 33 16.59 -1.07 -35.20
C GLU A 33 16.03 0.19 -34.57
N ASP A 34 14.69 0.23 -34.45
CA ASP A 34 13.97 1.30 -33.82
C ASP A 34 14.44 1.42 -32.35
N ALA A 35 14.75 2.65 -31.91
CA ALA A 35 15.10 2.93 -30.54
C ALA A 35 13.89 2.63 -29.66
N LEU A 36 13.96 1.55 -28.88
CA LEU A 36 12.91 1.20 -27.93
C LEU A 36 13.03 2.12 -26.72
N ALA A 37 12.06 2.99 -26.54
CA ALA A 37 11.93 3.82 -25.35
C ALA A 37 10.90 3.18 -24.40
N ARG A 38 11.35 2.74 -23.22
CA ARG A 38 10.47 2.24 -22.14
C ARG A 38 10.19 3.37 -21.14
N LYS A 39 8.93 3.54 -20.79
CA LYS A 39 8.50 4.51 -19.77
C LYS A 39 7.61 3.80 -18.78
N SER A 40 7.91 3.95 -17.48
CA SER A 40 7.11 3.42 -16.41
C SER A 40 6.32 4.54 -15.73
N TYR A 41 5.04 4.31 -15.51
CA TYR A 41 4.16 5.27 -14.88
C TYR A 41 3.55 4.69 -13.61
N VAL A 42 3.35 5.53 -12.60
CA VAL A 42 2.53 5.22 -11.43
C VAL A 42 1.21 5.97 -11.57
N VAL A 43 0.11 5.25 -11.47
CA VAL A 43 -1.24 5.80 -11.54
C VAL A 43 -1.92 5.60 -10.20
N LEU A 44 -2.39 6.70 -9.60
CA LEU A 44 -3.18 6.66 -8.37
C LEU A 44 -4.66 6.51 -8.74
N VAL A 45 -5.26 5.43 -8.28
CA VAL A 45 -6.68 5.13 -8.50
C VAL A 45 -7.41 5.24 -7.17
N HIS A 46 -8.43 6.11 -7.10
CA HIS A 46 -9.16 6.40 -5.86
C HIS A 46 -10.34 5.46 -5.60
N ASP A 47 -10.75 4.69 -6.60
CA ASP A 47 -11.87 3.76 -6.51
C ASP A 47 -11.45 2.36 -6.95
N ALA A 48 -11.79 1.38 -6.11
CA ALA A 48 -11.54 -0.02 -6.37
C ALA A 48 -12.20 -0.53 -7.67
N ALA A 49 -13.42 -0.09 -7.95
CA ALA A 49 -14.15 -0.48 -9.16
C ALA A 49 -13.48 0.05 -10.44
N LEU A 50 -12.73 1.15 -10.33
CA LEU A 50 -12.01 1.73 -11.47
C LEU A 50 -10.76 0.92 -11.84
N VAL A 51 -10.19 0.14 -10.91
CA VAL A 51 -8.98 -0.65 -11.16
C VAL A 51 -9.18 -1.63 -12.31
N SER A 52 -10.30 -2.34 -12.35
CA SER A 52 -10.62 -3.27 -13.46
C SER A 52 -10.67 -2.56 -14.81
N LYS A 53 -11.26 -1.36 -14.85
CA LYS A 53 -11.33 -0.55 -16.07
C LYS A 53 -9.94 -0.07 -16.51
N VAL A 54 -9.07 0.28 -15.55
CA VAL A 54 -7.68 0.63 -15.82
C VAL A 54 -6.94 -0.55 -16.45
N TYR A 55 -7.06 -1.75 -15.88
CA TYR A 55 -6.43 -2.94 -16.48
C TYR A 55 -6.95 -3.24 -17.88
N SER A 56 -8.27 -3.15 -18.12
CA SER A 56 -8.83 -3.32 -19.46
C SER A 56 -8.26 -2.29 -20.44
N LYS A 57 -8.11 -1.03 -20.01
CA LYS A 57 -7.53 0.02 -20.85
C LYS A 57 -6.03 -0.18 -21.10
N LEU A 58 -5.28 -0.69 -20.11
CA LEU A 58 -3.86 -1.01 -20.27
C LEU A 58 -3.65 -2.10 -21.35
N VAL A 59 -4.52 -3.11 -21.37
CA VAL A 59 -4.49 -4.13 -22.42
C VAL A 59 -4.83 -3.56 -23.80
N GLU A 60 -5.86 -2.70 -23.87
CA GLU A 60 -6.25 -2.05 -25.14
C GLU A 60 -5.10 -1.24 -25.76
N ILE A 61 -4.26 -0.63 -24.93
CA ILE A 61 -3.11 0.19 -25.39
C ILE A 61 -1.78 -0.58 -25.42
N ASP A 62 -1.82 -1.89 -25.26
CA ASP A 62 -0.66 -2.80 -25.29
C ASP A 62 0.42 -2.43 -24.25
N ALA A 63 -0.02 -2.07 -23.03
CA ALA A 63 0.89 -1.80 -21.94
C ALA A 63 1.38 -3.08 -21.28
N GLU A 64 2.70 -3.16 -21.07
CA GLU A 64 3.35 -4.30 -20.44
C GLU A 64 3.55 -4.09 -18.92
N ASP A 65 3.74 -5.20 -18.18
CA ASP A 65 4.19 -5.22 -16.78
C ASP A 65 3.34 -4.38 -15.79
N ALA A 66 2.01 -4.41 -15.95
CA ALA A 66 1.11 -3.71 -15.04
C ALA A 66 0.89 -4.48 -13.73
N TYR A 67 1.10 -3.83 -12.57
CA TYR A 67 0.86 -4.42 -11.25
C TYR A 67 0.43 -3.37 -10.22
N ILE A 68 -0.20 -3.82 -9.14
CA ILE A 68 -0.57 -2.94 -8.03
C ILE A 68 0.63 -2.75 -7.11
N LEU A 69 1.23 -1.55 -7.16
CA LEU A 69 2.40 -1.21 -6.35
C LEU A 69 2.04 -1.12 -4.86
N LYS A 70 0.90 -0.51 -4.52
CA LYS A 70 0.50 -0.25 -3.14
C LYS A 70 -1.01 -0.02 -3.06
N THR A 71 -1.61 -0.50 -1.98
CA THR A 71 -2.98 -0.16 -1.59
C THR A 71 -2.93 0.63 -0.28
N SER A 72 -3.66 1.74 -0.19
CA SER A 72 -3.74 2.58 0.99
C SER A 72 -5.17 3.07 1.20
N HIS A 73 -5.41 3.76 2.30
CA HIS A 73 -6.68 4.40 2.61
C HIS A 73 -6.45 5.90 2.80
N SER A 74 -7.37 6.76 2.33
CA SER A 74 -7.24 8.22 2.44
C SER A 74 -7.01 8.71 3.88
N LYS A 75 -7.61 8.02 4.86
CA LYS A 75 -7.47 8.32 6.30
C LYS A 75 -6.47 7.42 7.02
N ILE A 76 -5.50 6.84 6.33
CA ILE A 76 -4.58 5.86 6.93
C ILE A 76 -3.79 6.45 8.11
N GLU A 77 -3.40 7.72 8.05
CA GLU A 77 -2.64 8.37 9.11
C GLU A 77 -3.51 8.63 10.35
N GLU A 78 -4.79 8.96 10.17
CA GLU A 78 -5.75 9.08 11.24
C GLU A 78 -5.95 7.75 11.97
N TYR A 79 -6.14 6.66 11.20
CA TYR A 79 -6.25 5.32 11.78
C TYR A 79 -4.97 4.87 12.47
N ARG A 80 -3.80 5.16 11.94
CA ARG A 80 -2.52 4.89 12.60
C ARG A 80 -2.43 5.59 13.95
N LYS A 81 -2.74 6.88 13.99
CA LYS A 81 -2.78 7.65 15.24
C LYS A 81 -3.74 7.04 16.25
N GLN A 82 -4.94 6.67 15.81
CA GLN A 82 -5.95 6.07 16.68
C GLN A 82 -5.49 4.72 17.25
N VAL A 83 -4.88 3.86 16.44
CA VAL A 83 -4.37 2.56 16.90
C VAL A 83 -3.24 2.73 17.92
N LYS A 84 -2.36 3.72 17.74
CA LYS A 84 -1.29 4.06 18.70
C LYS A 84 -1.87 4.54 20.03
N ILE A 85 -2.88 5.42 19.97
CA ILE A 85 -3.58 5.89 21.18
C ILE A 85 -4.22 4.71 21.91
N ASN A 86 -4.93 3.84 21.20
CA ASN A 86 -5.58 2.67 21.79
C ASN A 86 -4.55 1.72 22.41
N ALA A 87 -3.39 1.51 21.78
CA ALA A 87 -2.32 0.70 22.33
C ALA A 87 -1.76 1.28 23.63
N MET A 88 -1.60 2.61 23.72
CA MET A 88 -1.14 3.27 24.95
C MET A 88 -2.18 3.16 26.06
N MET A 89 -3.46 3.35 25.76
CA MET A 89 -4.55 3.16 26.73
C MET A 89 -4.56 1.72 27.27
N ALA A 90 -4.50 0.72 26.39
CA ALA A 90 -4.44 -0.69 26.77
C ALA A 90 -3.22 -1.01 27.65
N THR A 91 -2.07 -0.35 27.39
CA THR A 91 -0.85 -0.53 28.20
C THR A 91 -1.07 0.01 29.62
N LYS A 92 -1.67 1.19 29.76
CA LYS A 92 -1.99 1.78 31.08
C LYS A 92 -3.03 0.95 31.84
N ASP A 93 -4.09 0.53 31.17
CA ASP A 93 -5.14 -0.32 31.75
C ASP A 93 -4.56 -1.65 32.25
N LYS A 94 -3.67 -2.25 31.45
CA LYS A 94 -2.97 -3.48 31.85
C LYS A 94 -2.11 -3.27 33.09
N ALA A 95 -1.34 -2.19 33.15
CA ALA A 95 -0.56 -1.85 34.34
C ALA A 95 -1.47 -1.66 35.58
N GLY A 96 -2.62 -0.97 35.41
CA GLY A 96 -3.58 -0.71 36.47
C GLY A 96 -4.13 -1.99 37.08
N TYR A 97 -4.69 -2.91 36.29
CA TYR A 97 -5.27 -4.14 36.87
C TYR A 97 -4.21 -5.09 37.48
N LEU A 98 -2.96 -5.10 36.91
CA LEU A 98 -1.89 -5.89 37.49
C LEU A 98 -1.42 -5.34 38.83
N LEU A 99 -1.22 -4.03 38.98
CA LEU A 99 -0.81 -3.40 40.21
C LEU A 99 -1.91 -3.49 41.29
N SER A 100 -3.16 -3.27 40.89
CA SER A 100 -4.29 -3.42 41.84
C SER A 100 -4.40 -4.83 42.44
N SER A 101 -3.94 -5.87 41.72
CA SER A 101 -3.93 -7.26 42.23
C SER A 101 -2.99 -7.48 43.40
N ILE A 102 -2.00 -6.58 43.59
CA ILE A 102 -1.02 -6.63 44.70
C ILE A 102 -1.22 -5.45 45.70
N GLY A 103 -2.25 -4.62 45.50
CA GLY A 103 -2.61 -3.51 46.38
C GLY A 103 -1.97 -2.17 46.04
N ASP A 104 -1.30 -2.08 44.89
CA ASP A 104 -0.63 -0.88 44.38
C ASP A 104 -1.44 -0.19 43.27
N GLU A 105 -1.09 1.06 42.97
CA GLU A 105 -1.71 1.86 41.92
C GLU A 105 -0.67 2.28 40.85
N VAL A 106 -1.15 2.44 39.60
CA VAL A 106 -0.32 2.94 38.50
C VAL A 106 -0.13 4.46 38.64
N GLY A 107 1.14 4.88 38.65
CA GLY A 107 1.53 6.30 38.70
C GLY A 107 1.76 6.92 37.31
N SER A 108 2.61 7.95 37.28
CA SER A 108 2.97 8.66 36.06
C SER A 108 3.83 7.80 35.12
N PRO A 109 3.73 7.98 33.80
CA PRO A 109 4.61 7.31 32.87
C PRO A 109 6.04 7.85 32.99
N ILE A 110 7.02 6.95 33.15
CA ILE A 110 8.46 7.25 33.18
C ILE A 110 9.05 7.16 31.79
N LEU A 111 8.59 6.16 31.01
CA LEU A 111 9.09 5.88 29.66
C LEU A 111 7.93 5.42 28.79
N VAL A 112 7.88 5.95 27.57
CA VAL A 112 6.96 5.47 26.52
C VAL A 112 7.77 5.30 25.23
N GLN A 113 7.74 4.10 24.69
CA GLN A 113 8.43 3.75 23.44
C GLN A 113 7.50 3.03 22.49
N GLU A 114 7.49 3.46 21.24
CA GLU A 114 6.89 2.72 20.15
C GLU A 114 7.88 1.65 19.68
N ARG A 115 7.46 0.40 19.63
CA ARG A 115 8.25 -0.70 19.06
C ARG A 115 7.78 -0.97 17.64
N GLU A 116 8.74 -1.01 16.73
CA GLU A 116 8.44 -1.44 15.37
C GLU A 116 8.01 -2.90 15.38
N THR A 117 6.81 -3.16 14.87
CA THR A 117 6.37 -4.51 14.60
C THR A 117 6.86 -4.89 13.21
N SER A 118 7.50 -6.05 13.08
CA SER A 118 8.00 -6.60 11.81
C SER A 118 6.91 -6.87 10.76
N ASP A 119 5.64 -6.80 11.15
CA ASP A 119 4.49 -6.79 10.26
C ASP A 119 4.30 -5.39 9.66
N SER A 120 5.24 -4.97 8.79
CA SER A 120 4.98 -3.82 7.93
C SER A 120 3.77 -4.15 7.04
N PRO A 121 2.67 -3.37 7.12
CA PRO A 121 1.49 -3.60 6.27
C PRO A 121 1.78 -3.42 4.78
N TYR A 122 3.02 -3.08 4.43
CA TYR A 122 3.47 -2.80 3.07
C TYR A 122 4.24 -3.95 2.42
N THR A 123 4.54 -5.03 3.12
CA THR A 123 5.06 -6.23 2.48
C THR A 123 3.89 -7.04 1.93
N ILE A 124 3.31 -6.55 0.82
CA ILE A 124 2.72 -7.47 -0.15
C ILE A 124 3.91 -8.31 -0.58
N SER A 125 3.98 -9.53 -0.09
CA SER A 125 5.00 -10.48 -0.51
C SER A 125 4.86 -10.59 -2.03
N GLN A 126 5.79 -10.01 -2.79
CA GLN A 126 5.87 -10.09 -4.26
C GLN A 126 5.88 -11.55 -4.77
N ARG A 127 5.93 -12.49 -3.84
CA ARG A 127 6.01 -13.94 -4.10
C ARG A 127 4.69 -14.60 -4.51
N SER A 128 3.54 -13.96 -4.40
CA SER A 128 2.24 -14.58 -4.71
C SER A 128 1.54 -14.03 -5.95
N LEU A 129 2.17 -13.12 -6.68
CA LEU A 129 1.70 -12.66 -7.99
C LEU A 129 2.58 -13.27 -9.08
N SER A 130 2.69 -14.61 -9.10
CA SER A 130 3.15 -15.29 -10.29
C SER A 130 2.10 -15.12 -11.40
N SER A 131 2.57 -15.05 -12.62
CA SER A 131 1.89 -14.73 -13.88
C SER A 131 0.51 -15.37 -14.14
N ASN A 132 0.07 -16.30 -13.29
CA ASN A 132 -1.23 -16.96 -13.43
C ASN A 132 -2.41 -16.14 -12.85
N VAL A 133 -2.15 -15.17 -11.96
CA VAL A 133 -3.21 -14.34 -11.38
C VAL A 133 -3.69 -13.24 -12.32
N ALA A 134 -2.84 -12.81 -13.25
CA ALA A 134 -3.22 -11.81 -14.27
C ALA A 134 -4.29 -12.34 -15.23
N PHE A 135 -4.31 -13.65 -15.49
CA PHE A 135 -5.27 -14.25 -16.42
C PHE A 135 -6.65 -14.53 -15.78
N GLU A 136 -6.69 -14.81 -14.47
CA GLU A 136 -7.96 -14.99 -13.75
C GLU A 136 -8.66 -13.66 -13.42
N ALA A 137 -7.91 -12.58 -13.25
CA ALA A 137 -8.50 -11.25 -13.02
C ALA A 137 -9.34 -10.74 -14.20
N TYR A 138 -9.12 -11.27 -15.41
CA TYR A 138 -9.90 -10.94 -16.60
C TYR A 138 -11.36 -11.40 -16.55
N ASN A 139 -11.67 -12.44 -15.77
CA ASN A 139 -13.00 -13.03 -15.68
C ASN A 139 -13.77 -12.68 -14.40
N LEU A 140 -13.17 -11.90 -13.50
CA LEU A 140 -13.87 -11.44 -12.30
C LEU A 140 -14.74 -10.23 -12.64
N ASN A 141 -16.04 -10.35 -12.42
CA ASN A 141 -16.95 -9.20 -12.45
C ASN A 141 -16.39 -8.11 -11.50
N ALA A 142 -16.40 -6.86 -11.93
CA ALA A 142 -15.82 -5.72 -11.18
C ALA A 142 -16.36 -5.56 -9.74
N SER A 143 -17.48 -6.23 -9.43
CA SER A 143 -18.08 -6.31 -8.09
C SER A 143 -17.35 -7.23 -7.12
N ASP A 144 -16.53 -8.18 -7.62
CA ASP A 144 -15.89 -9.21 -6.80
C ASP A 144 -14.41 -8.95 -6.47
N ILE A 145 -13.83 -7.86 -6.97
CA ILE A 145 -12.46 -7.46 -6.59
C ILE A 145 -12.51 -6.86 -5.18
N GLY A 146 -12.56 -7.73 -4.18
CA GLY A 146 -12.40 -7.34 -2.78
C GLY A 146 -10.95 -6.99 -2.48
N PHE A 147 -10.63 -5.72 -2.28
CA PHE A 147 -9.31 -5.35 -1.76
C PHE A 147 -9.10 -5.97 -0.39
N LYS A 148 -7.93 -6.56 -0.19
CA LYS A 148 -7.54 -7.09 1.11
C LYS A 148 -7.59 -5.98 2.16
N LYS A 149 -8.28 -6.22 3.29
CA LYS A 149 -8.35 -5.26 4.39
C LYS A 149 -6.96 -4.90 4.88
N ILE A 150 -6.69 -3.61 5.04
CA ILE A 150 -5.45 -3.11 5.61
C ILE A 150 -5.49 -3.38 7.11
N LYS A 151 -4.55 -4.17 7.62
CA LYS A 151 -4.39 -4.43 9.06
C LYS A 151 -3.35 -3.48 9.62
N LEU A 152 -3.70 -2.72 10.64
CA LEU A 152 -2.78 -1.88 11.40
C LEU A 152 -2.49 -2.53 12.74
N ARG A 153 -1.22 -2.66 13.08
CA ARG A 153 -0.75 -3.16 14.36
C ARG A 153 0.38 -2.27 14.88
N TYR A 154 0.29 -1.89 16.14
CA TYR A 154 1.34 -1.15 16.84
C TYR A 154 1.57 -1.75 18.19
N GLU A 155 2.82 -1.75 18.63
CA GLU A 155 3.24 -2.19 19.95
C GLU A 155 3.82 -1.02 20.71
N ILE A 156 3.30 -0.79 21.92
CA ILE A 156 3.77 0.26 22.84
C ILE A 156 4.37 -0.41 24.07
N PHE A 157 5.60 -0.06 24.37
CA PHE A 157 6.23 -0.37 25.64
C PHE A 157 6.17 0.88 26.52
N ALA A 158 5.68 0.72 27.76
CA ALA A 158 5.68 1.82 28.73
C ALA A 158 6.10 1.33 30.12
N GLN A 159 6.77 2.22 30.86
CA GLN A 159 7.08 2.07 32.28
C GLN A 159 6.35 3.14 33.04
N PHE A 160 5.79 2.77 34.19
CA PHE A 160 5.05 3.66 35.08
C PHE A 160 5.66 3.62 36.45
N GLU A 161 5.52 4.71 37.21
CA GLU A 161 5.71 4.73 38.65
C GLU A 161 4.67 3.83 39.33
N ILE A 162 5.03 3.26 40.47
CA ILE A 162 4.11 2.55 41.37
C ILE A 162 3.78 3.46 42.52
N LYS A 163 2.51 3.55 42.87
CA LYS A 163 2.00 4.32 44.01
C LYS A 163 1.31 3.43 45.00
#